data_cc7a1c8cf853bf73a26611cfcd5bbb28
#
_entry.id   cc7a1c8cf853bf73a26611cfcd5bbb28
#
_cell.length_a   1.000
_cell.length_b   1.000
_cell.length_c   1.000
_cell.angle_alpha   90.00
_cell.angle_beta   90.00
_cell.angle_gamma   90.00
#
_symmetry.space_group_name_H-M   'P 1'
#
loop_
_entity.id
_entity.type
_entity.pdbx_description
1 polymer ?
#
loop_
_entity_poly.entity_id
_entity_poly.type
_entity_poly.pdbx_seq_one_letter_code
_entity_poly.pdbx_strand_id
1 'polypeptide(L)'
;MYNIEITSSASKQLKKIFIEYRKGIVSKIEDLADNPHPPGSKKLRGSEYFRIRVGDYRIVYSIYEKDIKILIVRIGHRKEVYKKL
;
A
#
# COMPACT_ATOMS: atom_id res chain seq x y z
N MET A 1 1.28 -16.19 -6.35
CA MET A 1 1.80 -14.81 -6.21
C MET A 1 0.84 -13.80 -6.84
N TYR A 2 0.52 -12.74 -6.11
CA TYR A 2 -0.36 -11.70 -6.62
C TYR A 2 0.39 -10.75 -7.54
N ASN A 3 -0.30 -10.25 -8.56
CA ASN A 3 0.24 -9.20 -9.41
C ASN A 3 0.03 -7.85 -8.71
N ILE A 4 1.07 -7.04 -8.67
CA ILE A 4 1.00 -5.71 -8.04
C ILE A 4 0.76 -4.65 -9.11
N GLU A 5 -0.25 -3.83 -8.90
CA GLU A 5 -0.50 -2.64 -9.72
C GLU A 5 -0.50 -1.43 -8.79
N ILE A 6 -0.01 -0.32 -9.30
CA ILE A 6 0.05 0.92 -8.54
C ILE A 6 -0.72 1.98 -9.29
N THR A 7 -1.65 2.66 -8.62
CA THR A 7 -2.39 3.76 -9.25
C THR A 7 -1.45 4.90 -9.60
N SER A 8 -1.86 5.70 -10.56
CA SER A 8 -1.12 6.90 -10.95
C SER A 8 -0.87 7.81 -9.73
N SER A 9 -1.90 7.98 -8.91
CA SER A 9 -1.81 8.80 -7.70
C SER A 9 -0.78 8.26 -6.71
N ALA A 10 -0.83 6.95 -6.44
CA ALA A 10 0.12 6.32 -5.51
C ALA A 10 1.54 6.38 -6.05
N SER A 11 1.71 6.21 -7.35
CA SER A 11 3.03 6.30 -7.98
C SER A 11 3.63 7.68 -7.81
N LYS A 12 2.83 8.73 -8.00
CA LYS A 12 3.29 10.10 -7.80
C LYS A 12 3.66 10.38 -6.35
N GLN A 13 2.87 9.84 -5.41
CA GLN A 13 3.16 9.98 -3.99
C GLN A 13 4.48 9.32 -3.63
N LEU A 14 4.71 8.12 -4.16
CA LEU A 14 5.95 7.39 -3.91
C LEU A 14 7.18 8.17 -4.39
N LYS A 15 7.08 8.80 -5.54
CA LYS A 15 8.19 9.56 -6.11
C LYS A 15 8.58 10.78 -5.27
N LYS A 16 7.66 11.30 -4.47
CA LYS A 16 7.93 12.46 -3.59
C LYS A 16 8.60 12.08 -2.28
N ILE A 17 8.69 10.79 -1.98
CA ILE A 17 9.29 10.30 -0.74
C ILE A 17 10.80 10.20 -0.93
N PHE A 18 11.58 10.59 0.09
CA PHE A 18 13.02 10.46 0.04
C PHE A 18 13.42 9.02 -0.25
N ILE A 19 14.45 8.85 -1.06
CA ILE A 19 14.84 7.53 -1.56
C ILE A 19 15.16 6.54 -0.46
N GLU A 20 15.70 6.99 0.65
CA GLU A 20 16.04 6.14 1.79
C GLU A 20 14.79 5.49 2.41
N TYR A 21 13.65 6.20 2.42
CA TYR A 21 12.39 5.63 2.90
C TYR A 21 11.66 4.87 1.79
N ARG A 22 11.85 5.30 0.56
CA ARG A 22 11.20 4.68 -0.61
C ARG A 22 11.58 3.21 -0.75
N LYS A 23 12.86 2.88 -0.50
CA LYS A 23 13.32 1.49 -0.62
C LYS A 23 12.55 0.55 0.29
N GLY A 24 12.31 0.96 1.53
CA GLY A 24 11.55 0.15 2.47
C GLY A 24 10.09 -0.01 2.06
N ILE A 25 9.51 1.07 1.50
CA ILE A 25 8.13 1.04 1.02
C ILE A 25 7.99 0.08 -0.17
N VAL A 26 8.90 0.18 -1.13
CA VAL A 26 8.89 -0.69 -2.31
C VAL A 26 9.06 -2.15 -1.90
N SER A 27 9.97 -2.42 -0.96
CA SER A 27 10.19 -3.77 -0.46
C SER A 27 8.92 -4.34 0.18
N LYS A 28 8.20 -3.54 0.96
CA LYS A 28 6.93 -3.97 1.56
C LYS A 28 5.86 -4.23 0.51
N ILE A 29 5.79 -3.39 -0.50
CA ILE A 29 4.85 -3.60 -1.60
C ILE A 29 5.14 -4.94 -2.29
N GLU A 30 6.40 -5.21 -2.57
CA GLU A 30 6.79 -6.48 -3.20
C GLU A 30 6.42 -7.69 -2.33
N ASP A 31 6.60 -7.56 -1.01
CA ASP A 31 6.24 -8.64 -0.08
C ASP A 31 4.75 -8.95 -0.10
N LEU A 32 3.90 -7.96 -0.38
CA LEU A 32 2.46 -8.17 -0.48
C LEU A 32 2.10 -9.17 -1.58
N ALA A 33 2.91 -9.29 -2.61
CA ALA A 33 2.68 -10.24 -3.69
C ALA A 33 2.65 -11.67 -3.18
N ASP A 34 3.46 -11.98 -2.17
CA ASP A 34 3.52 -13.33 -1.59
C ASP A 34 2.55 -13.49 -0.43
N ASN A 35 2.25 -12.41 0.28
CA ASN A 35 1.33 -12.44 1.42
C ASN A 35 0.58 -11.11 1.53
N PRO A 36 -0.67 -11.04 1.04
CA PRO A 36 -1.44 -9.79 1.09
C PRO A 36 -1.94 -9.42 2.49
N HIS A 37 -1.78 -10.32 3.46
CA HIS A 37 -2.17 -10.07 4.85
C HIS A 37 -0.98 -10.25 5.79
N PRO A 38 0.12 -9.49 5.63
CA PRO A 38 1.27 -9.64 6.50
C PRO A 38 0.96 -9.15 7.92
N PRO A 39 1.76 -9.55 8.90
CA PRO A 39 1.61 -9.03 10.26
C PRO A 39 1.60 -7.50 10.26
N GLY A 40 0.67 -6.90 10.99
CA GLY A 40 0.54 -5.44 11.03
C GLY A 40 -0.40 -4.86 9.99
N SER A 41 -0.85 -5.66 9.03
CA SER A 41 -1.86 -5.17 8.08
C SER A 41 -3.22 -5.11 8.78
N LYS A 42 -4.01 -4.10 8.44
CA LYS A 42 -5.35 -3.94 8.99
C LYS A 42 -6.31 -3.48 7.91
N LYS A 43 -7.54 -3.98 7.98
CA LYS A 43 -8.59 -3.50 7.11
C LYS A 43 -9.08 -2.15 7.61
N LEU A 44 -9.28 -1.20 6.70
CA LEU A 44 -9.82 0.11 7.05
C LEU A 44 -11.33 0.00 7.25
N ARG A 45 -11.80 0.48 8.39
CA ARG A 45 -13.20 0.37 8.78
C ARG A 45 -14.13 0.95 7.71
N GLY A 46 -15.17 0.19 7.38
CA GLY A 46 -16.18 0.63 6.43
C GLY A 46 -15.73 0.63 4.97
N SER A 47 -14.63 -0.02 4.65
CA SER A 47 -14.12 -0.06 3.29
C SER A 47 -13.57 -1.44 2.96
N GLU A 48 -13.16 -1.60 1.69
CA GLU A 48 -12.49 -2.80 1.23
C GLU A 48 -10.97 -2.62 1.23
N TYR A 49 -10.48 -1.48 1.69
CA TYR A 49 -9.05 -1.17 1.70
C TYR A 49 -8.37 -1.76 2.92
N PHE A 50 -7.11 -2.10 2.72
CA PHE A 50 -6.20 -2.52 3.79
C PHE A 50 -5.06 -1.50 3.87
N ARG A 51 -4.42 -1.47 5.03
CA ARG A 51 -3.23 -0.62 5.18
C ARG A 51 -2.11 -1.41 5.85
N ILE A 52 -0.88 -1.05 5.49
CA ILE A 52 0.31 -1.55 6.18
C ILE A 52 1.24 -0.36 6.44
N ARG A 53 1.94 -0.40 7.55
CA ARG A 53 2.86 0.67 7.95
C ARG A 53 4.28 0.33 7.56
N VAL A 54 5.02 1.37 7.15
CA VAL A 54 6.46 1.30 6.92
C VAL A 54 7.04 2.56 7.56
N GLY A 55 7.53 2.44 8.80
CA GLY A 55 7.93 3.62 9.57
C GLY A 55 6.73 4.55 9.79
N ASP A 56 6.89 5.81 9.44
CA ASP A 56 5.80 6.78 9.54
C ASP A 56 4.90 6.82 8.31
N TYR A 57 5.19 5.99 7.31
CA TYR A 57 4.40 5.93 6.09
C TYR A 57 3.39 4.81 6.16
N ARG A 58 2.32 4.98 5.40
CA ARG A 58 1.29 3.96 5.26
C ARG A 58 1.01 3.70 3.81
N ILE A 59 0.80 2.43 3.51
CA ILE A 59 0.44 1.96 2.17
C ILE A 59 -0.99 1.47 2.26
N VAL A 60 -1.88 2.03 1.45
CA VAL A 60 -3.28 1.61 1.38
C VAL A 60 -3.48 0.85 0.08
N TYR A 61 -4.09 -0.33 0.17
CA TYR A 61 -4.24 -1.21 -0.98
C TYR A 61 -5.54 -1.98 -0.92
N SER A 62 -5.95 -2.49 -2.09
CA SER A 62 -7.08 -3.39 -2.23
C SER A 62 -6.59 -4.75 -2.72
N ILE A 63 -7.32 -5.80 -2.36
CA ILE A 63 -7.00 -7.16 -2.78
C ILE A 63 -8.15 -7.67 -3.65
N TYR A 64 -7.81 -8.10 -4.87
CA TYR A 64 -8.77 -8.70 -5.80
C TYR A 64 -8.43 -10.18 -5.94
N GLU A 65 -9.10 -11.00 -5.14
CA GLU A 65 -8.79 -12.43 -5.04
C GLU A 65 -8.99 -13.16 -6.36
N LYS A 66 -10.07 -12.86 -7.08
CA LYS A 66 -10.38 -13.54 -8.34
C LYS A 66 -9.35 -13.24 -9.41
N ASP A 67 -8.83 -12.02 -9.42
CA ASP A 67 -7.85 -11.58 -10.42
C ASP A 67 -6.42 -11.81 -9.96
N ILE A 68 -6.24 -12.30 -8.76
CA ILE A 68 -4.93 -12.49 -8.12
C ILE A 68 -4.12 -11.21 -8.25
N LYS A 69 -4.71 -10.10 -7.80
CA LYS A 69 -4.15 -8.78 -7.98
C LYS A 69 -4.23 -7.96 -6.70
N ILE A 70 -3.20 -7.15 -6.45
CA ILE A 70 -3.19 -6.15 -5.40
C ILE A 70 -3.02 -4.80 -6.06
N LEU A 71 -3.90 -3.86 -5.70
CA LEU A 71 -3.85 -2.51 -6.22
C LEU A 71 -3.42 -1.57 -5.11
N ILE A 72 -2.27 -0.92 -5.28
CA ILE A 72 -1.78 0.08 -4.34
C ILE A 72 -2.47 1.40 -4.69
N VAL A 73 -3.31 1.89 -3.78
CA VAL A 73 -4.14 3.07 -4.07
C VAL A 73 -3.60 4.36 -3.45
N ARG A 74 -2.88 4.25 -2.35
CA ARG A 74 -2.32 5.41 -1.68
C ARG A 74 -1.04 5.08 -0.95
N ILE A 75 -0.12 6.04 -0.94
CA ILE A 75 1.10 5.97 -0.16
C ILE A 75 1.29 7.36 0.45
N GLY A 76 1.42 7.44 1.76
CA GLY A 76 1.57 8.73 2.39
C GLY A 76 1.97 8.65 3.84
N HIS A 77 2.19 9.82 4.41
CA HIS A 77 2.67 9.96 5.76
C HIS A 77 1.51 10.00 6.74
N ARG A 78 1.49 9.10 7.73
CA ARG A 78 0.50 9.08 8.82
C ARG A 78 -0.94 9.09 8.33
N LYS A 79 -1.80 9.82 9.05
CA LYS A 79 -3.24 9.87 8.80
C LYS A 79 -3.62 10.58 7.51
N GLU A 80 -2.73 11.38 6.93
CA GLU A 80 -3.04 12.11 5.70
C GLU A 80 -3.40 11.18 4.56
N VAL A 81 -2.84 9.98 4.56
CA VAL A 81 -3.09 8.98 3.53
C VAL A 81 -4.55 8.55 3.47
N TYR A 82 -5.30 8.73 4.56
CA TYR A 82 -6.70 8.30 4.65
C TYR A 82 -7.71 9.34 4.18
N LYS A 83 -7.26 10.56 3.92
CA LYS A 83 -8.17 11.60 3.46
C LYS A 83 -8.68 11.26 2.05
N LYS A 84 -9.97 11.44 1.83
CA LYS A 84 -10.62 11.22 0.53
C LYS A 84 -10.58 9.77 0.02
N LEU A 85 -10.50 8.82 0.93
CA LEU A 85 -10.65 7.41 0.57
C LEU A 85 -12.11 7.00 0.53
#